data_dc00d0836343b7416b3899d7770724a7
#
_entry.id   dc00d0836343b7416b3899d7770724a7
#
_cell.length_a   1.000
_cell.length_b   1.000
_cell.length_c   1.000
_cell.angle_alpha   90.00
_cell.angle_beta   90.00
_cell.angle_gamma   90.00
#
_symmetry.space_group_name_H-M   'P 1'
#
loop_
_entity.id
_entity.type
_entity.pdbx_description
1 polymer ?
#
loop_
_entity_poly.entity_id
_entity_poly.type
_entity_poly.pdbx_seq_one_letter_code
_entity_poly.pdbx_strand_id
1 'polypeptide(L)'
;MSVLKLKNADFENEILKKEGIALVDFYADWCGPCKMLAPVIEEISAERPDVTVAKINVDEEGELASKYGVMSIPTLIIFKNGEENERIVGFKQKRAILSML
;
A
#
# COMPACT_ATOMS: atom_id res chain seq x y z
N MET A 1 -13.84 -6.96 2.20
CA MET A 1 -12.46 -7.35 1.87
C MET A 1 -11.53 -6.78 2.91
N SER A 2 -10.45 -7.43 3.17
CA SER A 2 -9.50 -6.99 4.18
C SER A 2 -8.17 -6.60 3.54
N VAL A 3 -7.37 -5.84 4.30
CA VAL A 3 -6.05 -5.44 3.87
C VAL A 3 -5.10 -6.61 4.07
N LEU A 4 -4.36 -6.96 3.01
CA LEU A 4 -3.40 -8.07 3.06
C LEU A 4 -2.09 -7.57 3.65
N LYS A 5 -1.57 -8.27 4.66
CA LYS A 5 -0.23 -7.98 5.15
C LYS A 5 0.74 -8.89 4.38
N LEU A 6 1.60 -8.28 3.57
CA LEU A 6 2.46 -9.03 2.66
C LEU A 6 3.90 -9.08 3.14
N LYS A 7 4.55 -10.20 2.83
CA LYS A 7 5.99 -10.37 2.98
C LYS A 7 6.62 -10.28 1.59
N ASN A 8 7.94 -10.13 1.56
CA ASN A 8 8.67 -10.06 0.30
C ASN A 8 8.33 -11.23 -0.63
N ALA A 9 8.20 -12.43 -0.08
CA ALA A 9 7.92 -13.63 -0.87
C ALA A 9 6.54 -13.60 -1.55
N ASP A 10 5.58 -12.84 -1.00
CA ASP A 10 4.22 -12.79 -1.51
C ASP A 10 4.01 -11.70 -2.56
N PHE A 11 4.93 -10.75 -2.63
CA PHE A 11 4.71 -9.52 -3.38
C PHE A 11 4.50 -9.76 -4.86
N GLU A 12 5.32 -10.61 -5.44
CA GLU A 12 5.22 -10.89 -6.87
C GLU A 12 3.85 -11.44 -7.25
N ASN A 13 3.39 -12.46 -6.53
CA ASN A 13 2.10 -13.11 -6.85
C ASN A 13 0.91 -12.24 -6.51
N GLU A 14 0.99 -11.49 -5.40
CA GLU A 14 -0.18 -10.73 -4.91
C GLU A 14 -0.29 -9.36 -5.54
N ILE A 15 0.81 -8.78 -6.02
CA ILE A 15 0.81 -7.43 -6.58
C ILE A 15 1.27 -7.41 -8.03
N LEU A 16 2.46 -7.93 -8.30
CA LEU A 16 3.08 -7.75 -9.62
C LEU A 16 2.40 -8.58 -10.71
N LYS A 17 1.87 -9.74 -10.37
CA LYS A 17 1.18 -10.61 -11.33
C LYS A 17 -0.33 -10.40 -11.37
N LYS A 18 -0.85 -9.51 -10.54
CA LYS A 18 -2.29 -9.23 -10.50
C LYS A 18 -2.68 -8.23 -11.56
N GLU A 19 -3.78 -8.52 -12.24
CA GLU A 19 -4.42 -7.55 -13.12
C GLU A 19 -5.25 -6.59 -12.27
N GLY A 20 -5.50 -5.39 -12.81
CA GLY A 20 -6.28 -4.39 -12.14
C GLY A 20 -5.44 -3.52 -11.24
N ILE A 21 -6.08 -2.91 -10.24
CA ILE A 21 -5.47 -1.91 -9.37
C ILE A 21 -5.08 -2.52 -8.04
N ALA A 22 -3.88 -2.18 -7.57
CA ALA A 22 -3.43 -2.54 -6.23
C ALA A 22 -2.93 -1.29 -5.52
N LEU A 23 -3.28 -1.17 -4.24
CA LEU A 23 -2.84 -0.08 -3.37
C LEU A 23 -1.97 -0.70 -2.27
N VAL A 24 -0.72 -0.27 -2.19
CA VAL A 24 0.23 -0.85 -1.23
C VAL A 24 0.71 0.23 -0.27
N ASP A 25 0.49 -0.01 1.03
CA ASP A 25 0.86 0.90 2.12
C ASP A 25 2.13 0.42 2.80
N PHE A 26 3.22 1.17 2.64
CA PHE A 26 4.48 0.92 3.34
C PHE A 26 4.44 1.68 4.66
N TYR A 27 4.51 0.96 5.76
CA TYR A 27 4.30 1.51 7.10
C TYR A 27 5.26 0.92 8.13
N ALA A 28 5.25 1.47 9.34
CA ALA A 28 5.91 0.88 10.51
C ALA A 28 5.02 1.06 11.72
N ASP A 29 5.18 0.19 12.73
CA ASP A 29 4.33 0.21 13.91
C ASP A 29 4.53 1.45 14.78
N TRP A 30 5.74 2.03 14.76
CA TRP A 30 6.07 3.21 15.55
C TRP A 30 5.67 4.53 14.89
N CYS A 31 5.16 4.49 13.69
CA CYS A 31 4.91 5.67 12.87
C CYS A 31 3.52 6.24 13.16
N GLY A 32 3.45 7.45 13.71
CA GLY A 32 2.19 8.10 14.04
C GLY A 32 1.28 8.33 12.84
N PRO A 33 1.78 8.97 11.75
CA PRO A 33 0.96 9.16 10.54
C PRO A 33 0.50 7.84 9.92
N CYS A 34 1.29 6.78 10.04
CA CYS A 34 0.89 5.46 9.55
C CYS A 34 -0.31 4.94 10.33
N LYS A 35 -0.33 5.15 11.64
CA LYS A 35 -1.45 4.73 12.48
C LYS A 35 -2.72 5.50 12.14
N MET A 36 -2.59 6.77 11.78
CA MET A 36 -3.73 7.57 11.34
C MET A 36 -4.26 7.10 9.99
N LEU A 37 -3.38 6.64 9.13
CA LEU A 37 -3.75 6.17 7.79
C LEU A 37 -4.37 4.79 7.81
N ALA A 38 -4.03 3.94 8.78
CA ALA A 38 -4.49 2.56 8.83
C ALA A 38 -6.01 2.42 8.69
N PRO A 39 -6.85 3.15 9.46
CA PRO A 39 -8.29 3.03 9.30
C PRO A 39 -8.79 3.52 7.94
N VAL A 40 -8.11 4.49 7.35
CA VAL A 40 -8.46 4.98 6.01
C VAL A 40 -8.22 3.87 4.98
N ILE A 41 -7.11 3.16 5.08
CA ILE A 41 -6.78 2.05 4.20
C ILE A 41 -7.80 0.92 4.34
N GLU A 42 -8.22 0.62 5.59
CA GLU A 42 -9.25 -0.39 5.83
C GLU A 42 -10.59 0.01 5.20
N GLU A 43 -10.96 1.27 5.30
CA GLU A 43 -12.19 1.77 4.68
C GLU A 43 -12.14 1.66 3.16
N ILE A 44 -11.01 2.02 2.57
CA ILE A 44 -10.84 1.91 1.12
C ILE A 44 -10.97 0.45 0.67
N SER A 45 -10.37 -0.46 1.42
CA SER A 45 -10.48 -1.90 1.13
C SER A 45 -11.94 -2.34 1.09
N ALA A 46 -12.74 -1.86 2.02
CA ALA A 46 -14.16 -2.21 2.09
C ALA A 46 -14.97 -1.56 0.97
N GLU A 47 -14.63 -0.32 0.61
CA GLU A 47 -15.39 0.44 -0.41
C GLU A 47 -15.02 0.07 -1.84
N ARG A 48 -13.81 -0.43 -2.06
CA ARG A 48 -13.32 -0.76 -3.39
C ARG A 48 -12.87 -2.23 -3.43
N PRO A 49 -13.82 -3.18 -3.43
CA PRO A 49 -13.46 -4.60 -3.48
C PRO A 49 -12.77 -5.02 -4.78
N ASP A 50 -12.82 -4.17 -5.80
CA ASP A 50 -12.11 -4.37 -7.06
C ASP A 50 -10.61 -4.06 -6.95
N VAL A 51 -10.18 -3.40 -5.86
CA VAL A 51 -8.78 -3.02 -5.64
C VAL A 51 -8.14 -3.99 -4.66
N THR A 52 -6.96 -4.50 -5.01
CA THR A 52 -6.16 -5.27 -4.06
C THR A 52 -5.49 -4.28 -3.12
N VAL A 53 -5.82 -4.35 -1.84
CA VAL A 53 -5.24 -3.45 -0.85
C VAL A 53 -4.32 -4.24 0.07
N ALA A 54 -3.07 -3.79 0.17
CA ALA A 54 -2.05 -4.50 0.93
C ALA A 54 -1.22 -3.53 1.75
N LYS A 55 -0.57 -4.07 2.78
CA LYS A 55 0.36 -3.29 3.61
C LYS A 55 1.64 -4.07 3.82
N ILE A 56 2.74 -3.33 3.91
CA ILE A 56 4.09 -3.89 4.07
C ILE A 56 4.77 -3.13 5.19
N ASN A 57 5.21 -3.87 6.21
CA ASN A 57 5.95 -3.29 7.33
C ASN A 57 7.41 -3.13 6.91
N VAL A 58 7.90 -1.88 6.84
CA VAL A 58 9.25 -1.62 6.33
C VAL A 58 10.35 -2.14 7.26
N ASP A 59 10.06 -2.31 8.55
CA ASP A 59 11.03 -2.87 9.47
C ASP A 59 11.19 -4.37 9.29
N GLU A 60 10.11 -5.05 8.90
CA GLU A 60 10.14 -6.49 8.66
C GLU A 60 10.60 -6.82 7.23
N GLU A 61 10.26 -5.97 6.27
CA GLU A 61 10.52 -6.19 4.85
C GLU A 61 11.39 -5.07 4.28
N GLY A 62 12.54 -4.86 4.90
CA GLY A 62 13.45 -3.77 4.52
C GLY A 62 13.96 -3.87 3.09
N GLU A 63 14.16 -5.09 2.59
CA GLU A 63 14.62 -5.33 1.24
C GLU A 63 13.61 -4.80 0.21
N LEU A 64 12.32 -5.09 0.46
CA LEU A 64 11.25 -4.65 -0.43
C LEU A 64 11.11 -3.13 -0.40
N ALA A 65 11.17 -2.54 0.79
CA ALA A 65 11.12 -1.09 0.94
C ALA A 65 12.28 -0.43 0.18
N SER A 66 13.47 -1.00 0.29
CA SER A 66 14.65 -0.49 -0.41
C SER A 66 14.51 -0.61 -1.92
N LYS A 67 13.98 -1.74 -2.39
CA LYS A 67 13.77 -1.98 -3.81
C LYS A 67 12.88 -0.92 -4.45
N TYR A 68 11.87 -0.47 -3.72
CA TYR A 68 10.96 0.56 -4.22
C TYR A 68 11.35 1.97 -3.79
N GLY A 69 12.52 2.11 -3.18
CA GLY A 69 13.02 3.43 -2.79
C GLY A 69 12.16 4.15 -1.77
N VAL A 70 11.55 3.40 -0.85
CA VAL A 70 10.71 3.98 0.19
C VAL A 70 11.61 4.56 1.26
N MET A 71 11.70 5.89 1.34
CA MET A 71 12.57 6.59 2.27
C MET A 71 11.81 7.26 3.40
N SER A 72 10.53 7.47 3.22
CA SER A 72 9.65 8.07 4.23
C SER A 72 8.41 7.22 4.34
N ILE A 73 7.79 7.20 5.51
CA ILE A 73 6.54 6.46 5.72
C ILE A 73 5.51 7.37 6.37
N PRO A 74 4.23 7.16 6.06
CA PRO A 74 3.73 6.15 5.13
C PRO A 74 4.02 6.53 3.67
N THR A 75 4.24 5.54 2.84
CA THR A 75 4.28 5.71 1.39
C THR A 75 3.26 4.76 0.80
N LEU A 76 2.36 5.30 -0.01
CA LEU A 76 1.38 4.51 -0.75
C LEU A 76 1.85 4.41 -2.18
N ILE A 77 1.88 3.19 -2.72
CA ILE A 77 2.19 2.99 -4.13
C ILE A 77 0.98 2.34 -4.78
N ILE A 78 0.52 2.92 -5.87
CA ILE A 78 -0.60 2.39 -6.65
C ILE A 78 -0.02 1.68 -7.87
N PHE A 79 -0.37 0.40 -7.99
CA PHE A 79 0.03 -0.42 -9.12
C PHE A 79 -1.17 -0.64 -10.03
N LYS A 80 -0.94 -0.62 -11.32
CA LYS A 80 -1.95 -0.97 -12.31
C LYS A 80 -1.37 -2.05 -13.22
N ASN A 81 -2.02 -3.20 -13.21
CA ASN A 81 -1.58 -4.38 -13.97
C ASN A 81 -0.11 -4.72 -13.69
N GLY A 82 0.27 -4.65 -12.42
CA GLY A 82 1.60 -5.02 -11.95
C GLY A 82 2.68 -3.95 -12.11
N GLU A 83 2.33 -2.76 -12.60
CA GLU A 83 3.30 -1.68 -12.79
C GLU A 83 3.00 -0.51 -11.88
N GLU A 84 4.04 0.08 -11.31
CA GLU A 84 3.89 1.26 -10.47
C GLU A 84 3.33 2.41 -11.30
N ASN A 85 2.18 2.93 -10.87
CA ASN A 85 1.49 4.00 -11.59
C ASN A 85 1.62 5.34 -10.89
N GLU A 86 1.38 5.36 -9.58
CA GLU A 86 1.48 6.56 -8.77
C GLU A 86 2.00 6.26 -7.40
N ARG A 87 2.56 7.29 -6.76
CA ARG A 87 3.12 7.18 -5.42
C ARG A 87 2.71 8.38 -4.60
N ILE A 88 2.29 8.16 -3.37
CA ILE A 88 1.91 9.20 -2.42
C ILE A 88 2.77 9.05 -1.18
N VAL A 89 3.45 10.12 -0.77
CA VAL A 89 4.27 10.11 0.44
C VAL A 89 3.55 10.94 1.51
N GLY A 90 3.38 10.33 2.69
CA GLY A 90 2.74 10.95 3.83
C GLY A 90 1.25 10.66 3.90
N PHE A 91 0.63 11.18 4.97
CA PHE A 91 -0.81 11.00 5.18
C PHE A 91 -1.62 11.75 4.15
N LYS A 92 -2.66 11.11 3.62
CA LYS A 92 -3.66 11.76 2.76
C LYS A 92 -5.03 11.32 3.22
N GLN A 93 -6.03 12.16 2.97
CA GLN A 93 -7.40 11.83 3.27
C GLN A 93 -7.94 10.80 2.27
N LYS A 94 -8.94 10.05 2.70
CA LYS A 94 -9.52 8.98 1.89
C LYS A 94 -9.93 9.45 0.49
N ARG A 95 -10.58 10.61 0.40
CA ARG A 95 -11.03 11.13 -0.89
C ARG A 95 -9.88 11.32 -1.87
N ALA A 96 -8.75 11.85 -1.39
CA ALA A 96 -7.60 12.08 -2.24
C ALA A 96 -7.04 10.76 -2.78
N ILE A 97 -6.99 9.74 -1.93
CA ILE A 97 -6.50 8.42 -2.33
C ILE A 97 -7.46 7.79 -3.33
N LEU A 98 -8.76 7.81 -3.03
CA LEU A 98 -9.77 7.24 -3.92
C LEU A 98 -9.74 7.85 -5.32
N SER A 99 -9.43 9.14 -5.41
CA SER A 99 -9.39 9.82 -6.70
C SER A 99 -8.27 9.31 -7.61
N MET A 100 -7.31 8.60 -7.05
CA MET A 100 -6.17 8.06 -7.81
C MET A 100 -6.35 6.60 -8.21
N LEU A 101 -7.39 5.95 -7.68
CA LEU A 101 -7.63 4.52 -7.95
C LEU A 101 -8.48 4.27 -9.19
#